data_f71c56ccc83adf22915bfff9ad7ae9de
#
_entry.id   f71c56ccc83adf22915bfff9ad7ae9de
#
_cell.length_a   1.000
_cell.length_b   1.000
_cell.length_c   1.000
_cell.angle_alpha   90.00
_cell.angle_beta   90.00
_cell.angle_gamma   90.00
#
_symmetry.space_group_name_H-M   'P 1'
#
loop_
_entity.id
_entity.type
_entity.pdbx_description
1 polymer ?
#
loop_
_entity_poly.entity_id
_entity_poly.type
_entity_poly.pdbx_seq_one_letter_code
_entity_poly.pdbx_strand_id
1 'polypeptide(L)'
;ESEFNYVCTNGSNANQKFMILITDQSVNVKDGDIIQRRSMGRMGHQMGLEALNEDVVMNNCEKVLTQALELLTAEECPDEKMDIIIAPSQMVLQIHESIGHALEIDRILGDERNYAGWSFVRLEDFGNLKYGSDIMNITFDPTISNEMASYMFDDGGMAARKEYLIKEGILLRGLG
;
A
#
# COMPACT_ATOMS: atom_id res chain seq x y z
N GLU A 1 1.91 19.89 -0.93
CA GLU A 1 1.40 20.07 -2.30
C GLU A 1 2.56 19.86 -3.28
N SER A 2 2.30 19.12 -4.35
CA SER A 2 3.26 18.88 -5.43
C SER A 2 2.59 19.15 -6.78
N GLU A 3 3.36 19.68 -7.73
CA GLU A 3 2.90 19.93 -9.10
C GLU A 3 3.86 19.26 -10.07
N PHE A 4 3.32 18.49 -11.00
CA PHE A 4 4.06 17.78 -12.03
C PHE A 4 3.63 18.27 -13.40
N ASN A 5 4.61 18.67 -14.21
CA ASN A 5 4.42 19.08 -15.59
C ASN A 5 5.16 18.11 -16.51
N TYR A 6 4.44 17.46 -17.39
CA TYR A 6 4.99 16.55 -18.38
C TYR A 6 4.76 17.11 -19.79
N VAL A 7 5.84 17.25 -20.55
CA VAL A 7 5.79 17.69 -21.96
C VAL A 7 6.65 16.76 -22.79
N CYS A 8 6.12 16.27 -23.89
CA CYS A 8 6.82 15.36 -24.78
C CYS A 8 6.71 15.80 -26.25
N THR A 9 7.71 15.43 -27.05
CA THR A 9 7.78 15.76 -28.50
C THR A 9 6.66 15.13 -29.33
N ASN A 10 5.95 14.13 -28.81
CA ASN A 10 4.75 13.55 -29.43
C ASN A 10 3.51 14.46 -29.31
N GLY A 11 3.64 15.63 -28.65
CA GLY A 11 2.56 16.58 -28.42
C GLY A 11 1.84 16.43 -27.09
N SER A 12 2.24 15.47 -26.25
CA SER A 12 1.67 15.33 -24.90
C SER A 12 2.05 16.52 -24.04
N ASN A 13 1.07 17.05 -23.31
CA ASN A 13 1.26 18.12 -22.32
C ASN A 13 0.28 17.85 -21.18
N ALA A 14 0.78 17.40 -20.04
CA ALA A 14 0.00 17.09 -18.86
C ALA A 14 0.51 17.88 -17.64
N ASN A 15 -0.41 18.44 -16.89
CA ASN A 15 -0.15 19.09 -15.61
C ASN A 15 -0.98 18.41 -14.54
N GLN A 16 -0.35 17.99 -13.45
CA GLN A 16 -1.01 17.34 -12.33
C GLN A 16 -0.61 18.01 -11.02
N LYS A 17 -1.58 18.23 -10.15
CA LYS A 17 -1.36 18.76 -8.80
C LYS A 17 -1.84 17.75 -7.78
N PHE A 18 -1.01 17.50 -6.78
CA PHE A 18 -1.30 16.56 -5.70
C PHE A 18 -1.23 17.30 -4.36
N MET A 19 -2.29 17.16 -3.58
CA MET A 19 -2.32 17.54 -2.17
C MET A 19 -2.33 16.24 -1.38
N ILE A 20 -1.27 15.96 -0.64
CA ILE A 20 -1.17 14.74 0.17
C ILE A 20 -1.14 15.13 1.64
N LEU A 21 -2.05 14.55 2.40
CA LEU A 21 -2.12 14.64 3.85
C LEU A 21 -1.83 13.26 4.44
N ILE A 22 -0.87 13.18 5.35
CA ILE A 22 -0.56 11.97 6.10
C ILE A 22 -0.80 12.25 7.57
N THR A 23 -1.61 11.41 8.22
CA THR A 23 -1.95 11.53 9.64
C THR A 23 -1.60 10.25 10.38
N ASP A 24 -1.29 10.38 11.67
CA ASP A 24 -1.19 9.25 12.60
C ASP A 24 -1.79 9.66 13.95
N GLN A 25 -2.43 8.71 14.60
CA GLN A 25 -3.00 8.84 15.93
C GLN A 25 -2.47 7.71 16.79
N SER A 26 -1.77 8.02 17.86
CA SER A 26 -1.18 7.01 18.73
C SER A 26 -1.36 7.34 20.21
N VAL A 27 -1.47 6.30 21.00
CA VAL A 27 -1.57 6.36 22.45
C VAL A 27 -0.50 5.45 23.07
N ASN A 28 0.15 5.95 24.13
CA ASN A 28 0.98 5.15 25.01
C ASN A 28 0.29 5.04 26.36
N VAL A 29 0.23 3.83 26.90
CA VAL A 29 -0.34 3.53 28.22
C VAL A 29 0.71 2.85 29.09
N LYS A 30 0.62 3.05 30.40
CA LYS A 30 1.57 2.48 31.36
C LYS A 30 0.82 1.94 32.59
N ASP A 31 1.21 0.73 33.00
CA ASP A 31 0.85 0.15 34.29
C ASP A 31 2.11 -0.49 34.93
N GLY A 32 2.52 0.08 36.06
CA GLY A 32 3.80 -0.30 36.70
C GLY A 32 4.97 -0.12 35.72
N ASP A 33 5.65 -1.22 35.38
CA ASP A 33 6.77 -1.25 34.45
C ASP A 33 6.36 -1.63 33.01
N ILE A 34 5.08 -2.01 32.81
CA ILE A 34 4.56 -2.37 31.50
C ILE A 34 4.17 -1.10 30.74
N ILE A 35 4.72 -0.93 29.56
CA ILE A 35 4.38 0.17 28.65
C ILE A 35 3.89 -0.43 27.34
N GLN A 36 2.69 -0.02 26.90
CA GLN A 36 2.12 -0.45 25.63
C GLN A 36 1.80 0.76 24.75
N ARG A 37 1.93 0.58 23.46
CA ARG A 37 1.60 1.58 22.46
C ARG A 37 0.64 1.00 21.43
N ARG A 38 -0.35 1.80 21.06
CA ARG A 38 -1.22 1.51 19.93
C ARG A 38 -1.32 2.72 19.02
N SER A 39 -1.33 2.49 17.70
CA SER A 39 -1.61 3.55 16.73
C SER A 39 -2.58 3.04 15.66
N MET A 40 -3.24 3.98 14.98
CA MET A 40 -4.03 3.66 13.78
C MET A 40 -3.16 3.34 12.56
N GLY A 41 -1.85 3.61 12.68
CA GLY A 41 -0.94 3.63 11.55
C GLY A 41 -1.08 4.92 10.73
N ARG A 42 -0.13 5.14 9.86
CA ARG A 42 -0.16 6.31 8.98
C ARG A 42 -1.28 6.15 7.96
N MET A 43 -2.26 7.05 8.02
CA MET A 43 -3.31 7.14 7.01
C MET A 43 -2.97 8.27 6.07
N GLY A 44 -2.84 7.98 4.78
CA GLY A 44 -2.55 8.95 3.74
C GLY A 44 -3.77 9.17 2.86
N HIS A 45 -4.00 10.45 2.53
CA HIS A 45 -5.09 10.87 1.66
C HIS A 45 -4.55 11.86 0.64
N GLN A 46 -5.00 11.74 -0.61
CA GLN A 46 -4.74 12.73 -1.64
C GLN A 46 -5.84 13.79 -1.61
N MET A 47 -5.87 14.56 -0.53
CA MET A 47 -6.82 15.65 -0.25
C MET A 47 -6.25 16.58 0.81
N GLY A 48 -6.95 17.67 1.12
CA GLY A 48 -6.56 18.65 2.13
C GLY A 48 -7.06 18.32 3.53
N LEU A 49 -7.22 19.37 4.36
CA LEU A 49 -7.65 19.23 5.75
C LEU A 49 -9.08 18.68 5.92
N GLU A 50 -9.87 18.66 4.86
CA GLU A 50 -11.20 18.03 4.83
C GLU A 50 -11.13 16.50 5.09
N ALA A 51 -9.96 15.87 4.97
CA ALA A 51 -9.72 14.51 5.41
C ALA A 51 -9.82 14.34 6.95
N LEU A 52 -9.65 15.42 7.69
CA LEU A 52 -9.70 15.43 9.16
C LEU A 52 -11.13 15.68 9.65
N ASN A 53 -12.02 14.74 9.42
CA ASN A 53 -13.35 14.78 10.01
C ASN A 53 -13.24 14.55 11.54
N GLU A 54 -13.79 15.48 12.34
CA GLU A 54 -13.68 15.45 13.81
C GLU A 54 -14.24 14.16 14.41
N ASP A 55 -15.41 13.71 13.95
CA ASP A 55 -16.01 12.47 14.47
C ASP A 55 -15.14 11.24 14.18
N VAL A 56 -14.56 11.18 12.97
CA VAL A 56 -13.65 10.08 12.60
C VAL A 56 -12.39 10.12 13.45
N VAL A 57 -11.81 11.29 13.65
CA VAL A 57 -10.61 11.48 14.49
C VAL A 57 -10.89 11.07 15.93
N MET A 58 -12.00 11.51 16.52
CA MET A 58 -12.35 11.19 17.90
C MET A 58 -12.66 9.71 18.09
N ASN A 59 -13.43 9.10 17.20
CA ASN A 59 -13.70 7.65 17.22
C ASN A 59 -12.41 6.82 17.12
N ASN A 60 -11.47 7.24 16.29
CA ASN A 60 -10.16 6.62 16.17
C ASN A 60 -9.35 6.74 17.47
N CYS A 61 -9.35 7.90 18.11
CA CYS A 61 -8.68 8.11 19.39
C CYS A 61 -9.24 7.17 20.48
N GLU A 62 -10.56 7.06 20.61
CA GLU A 62 -11.21 6.16 21.55
C GLU A 62 -10.86 4.69 21.29
N LYS A 63 -10.89 4.27 20.02
CA LYS A 63 -10.51 2.92 19.60
C LYS A 63 -9.05 2.61 19.95
N VAL A 64 -8.13 3.52 19.65
CA VAL A 64 -6.70 3.34 19.91
C VAL A 64 -6.42 3.29 21.41
N LEU A 65 -7.10 4.12 22.21
CA LEU A 65 -7.01 4.10 23.67
C LEU A 65 -7.50 2.75 24.24
N THR A 66 -8.68 2.33 23.85
CA THR A 66 -9.25 1.05 24.31
C THR A 66 -8.30 -0.11 24.00
N GLN A 67 -7.82 -0.21 22.76
CA GLN A 67 -6.89 -1.26 22.35
C GLN A 67 -5.53 -1.16 23.07
N ALA A 68 -5.04 0.04 23.37
CA ALA A 68 -3.81 0.19 24.13
C ALA A 68 -3.96 -0.30 25.58
N LEU A 69 -5.13 -0.05 26.21
CA LEU A 69 -5.41 -0.56 27.54
C LEU A 69 -5.57 -2.09 27.57
N GLU A 70 -6.22 -2.67 26.56
CA GLU A 70 -6.33 -4.13 26.41
C GLU A 70 -4.95 -4.80 26.32
N LEU A 71 -3.99 -4.16 25.63
CA LEU A 71 -2.63 -4.69 25.50
C LEU A 71 -1.86 -4.78 26.82
N LEU A 72 -2.24 -4.03 27.87
CA LEU A 72 -1.60 -4.14 29.19
C LEU A 72 -1.80 -5.50 29.84
N THR A 73 -2.89 -6.19 29.49
CA THR A 73 -3.29 -7.48 30.06
C THR A 73 -3.43 -8.60 29.03
N ALA A 74 -3.10 -8.30 27.76
CA ALA A 74 -3.17 -9.29 26.71
C ALA A 74 -2.12 -10.40 26.93
N GLU A 75 -2.50 -11.62 26.58
CA GLU A 75 -1.58 -12.74 26.54
C GLU A 75 -0.54 -12.57 25.43
N GLU A 76 0.65 -13.13 25.63
CA GLU A 76 1.67 -13.17 24.60
C GLU A 76 1.20 -13.97 23.38
N CYS A 77 1.59 -13.51 22.19
CA CYS A 77 1.28 -14.22 20.95
C CYS A 77 1.93 -15.62 20.99
N PRO A 78 1.17 -16.70 20.72
CA PRO A 78 1.74 -18.04 20.74
C PRO A 78 2.79 -18.22 19.62
N ASP A 79 3.86 -18.95 19.94
CA ASP A 79 4.92 -19.33 18.98
C ASP A 79 4.64 -20.76 18.48
N GLU A 80 3.69 -20.87 17.57
CA GLU A 80 3.28 -22.15 16.99
C GLU A 80 2.80 -21.99 15.53
N LYS A 81 2.71 -23.11 14.82
CA LYS A 81 2.16 -23.14 13.47
C LYS A 81 0.64 -23.08 13.52
N MET A 82 0.06 -22.02 12.96
CA MET A 82 -1.38 -21.79 12.96
C MET A 82 -1.85 -21.10 11.68
N ASP A 83 -3.16 -21.07 11.48
CA ASP A 83 -3.78 -20.22 10.46
C ASP A 83 -3.78 -18.75 10.92
N ILE A 84 -3.51 -17.84 10.00
CA ILE A 84 -3.40 -16.40 10.28
C ILE A 84 -4.43 -15.63 9.47
N ILE A 85 -5.17 -14.75 10.14
CA ILE A 85 -6.00 -13.73 9.49
C ILE A 85 -5.27 -12.39 9.61
N ILE A 86 -4.82 -11.84 8.48
CA ILE A 86 -4.09 -10.57 8.43
C ILE A 86 -5.07 -9.44 8.16
N ALA A 87 -5.14 -8.47 9.08
CA ALA A 87 -5.95 -7.27 8.90
C ALA A 87 -5.42 -6.39 7.74
N PRO A 88 -6.28 -5.61 7.05
CA PRO A 88 -5.89 -4.78 5.91
C PRO A 88 -4.70 -3.86 6.19
N SER A 89 -4.62 -3.28 7.39
CA SER A 89 -3.52 -2.39 7.80
C SER A 89 -2.14 -3.06 7.81
N GLN A 90 -2.08 -4.37 8.02
CA GLN A 90 -0.85 -5.17 7.93
C GLN A 90 -0.70 -5.81 6.56
N MET A 91 -1.82 -6.15 5.90
CA MET A 91 -1.82 -6.75 4.56
C MET A 91 -1.22 -5.80 3.51
N VAL A 92 -1.33 -4.48 3.70
CA VAL A 92 -0.66 -3.47 2.86
C VAL A 92 0.83 -3.76 2.70
N LEU A 93 1.53 -4.03 3.81
CA LEU A 93 2.97 -4.33 3.77
C LEU A 93 3.23 -5.67 3.07
N GLN A 94 2.41 -6.68 3.34
CA GLN A 94 2.55 -7.99 2.69
C GLN A 94 2.37 -7.89 1.16
N ILE A 95 1.39 -7.10 0.69
CA ILE A 95 1.18 -6.85 -0.73
C ILE A 95 2.35 -6.08 -1.33
N HIS A 96 2.84 -5.04 -0.63
CA HIS A 96 3.98 -4.24 -1.04
C HIS A 96 5.22 -5.10 -1.30
N GLU A 97 5.59 -5.96 -0.34
CA GLU A 97 6.79 -6.79 -0.44
C GLU A 97 6.64 -7.99 -1.39
N SER A 98 5.48 -8.67 -1.34
CA SER A 98 5.32 -9.93 -2.07
C SER A 98 4.80 -9.73 -3.50
N ILE A 99 4.24 -8.59 -3.83
CA ILE A 99 3.64 -8.30 -5.13
C ILE A 99 4.22 -7.02 -5.71
N GLY A 100 4.17 -5.90 -4.99
CA GLY A 100 4.66 -4.62 -5.48
C GLY A 100 6.08 -4.73 -6.01
N HIS A 101 7.03 -4.92 -5.12
CA HIS A 101 8.45 -5.04 -5.50
C HIS A 101 8.77 -6.21 -6.43
N ALA A 102 8.08 -7.34 -6.26
CA ALA A 102 8.33 -8.51 -7.10
C ALA A 102 7.91 -8.32 -8.56
N LEU A 103 6.97 -7.42 -8.83
CA LEU A 103 6.41 -7.19 -10.16
C LEU A 103 6.94 -5.92 -10.85
N GLU A 104 7.87 -5.18 -10.23
CA GLU A 104 8.57 -4.05 -10.86
C GLU A 104 9.39 -4.54 -12.06
N ILE A 105 9.13 -3.98 -13.24
CA ILE A 105 9.75 -4.42 -14.51
C ILE A 105 11.27 -4.22 -14.49
N ASP A 106 11.77 -3.14 -13.93
CA ASP A 106 13.20 -2.86 -13.77
C ASP A 106 13.90 -3.92 -12.89
N ARG A 107 13.25 -4.39 -11.82
CA ARG A 107 13.75 -5.52 -11.01
C ARG A 107 13.71 -6.84 -11.78
N ILE A 108 12.66 -7.09 -12.56
CA ILE A 108 12.54 -8.30 -13.40
C ILE A 108 13.65 -8.30 -14.47
N LEU A 109 13.94 -7.15 -15.07
CA LEU A 109 15.01 -6.98 -16.04
C LEU A 109 16.42 -6.98 -15.43
N GLY A 110 16.52 -6.68 -14.12
CA GLY A 110 17.78 -6.68 -13.37
C GLY A 110 18.46 -5.31 -13.31
N ASP A 111 17.81 -4.24 -13.72
CA ASP A 111 18.35 -2.88 -13.71
C ASP A 111 18.60 -2.37 -12.27
N GLU A 112 17.74 -2.78 -11.33
CA GLU A 112 17.84 -2.45 -9.92
C GLU A 112 18.77 -3.38 -9.10
N ARG A 113 19.45 -4.33 -9.72
CA ARG A 113 20.15 -5.43 -9.05
C ARG A 113 21.17 -4.99 -8.01
N ASN A 114 21.88 -3.90 -8.27
CA ASN A 114 22.93 -3.40 -7.41
C ASN A 114 22.43 -2.56 -6.23
N TYR A 115 21.19 -2.10 -6.30
CA TYR A 115 20.60 -1.20 -5.30
C TYR A 115 19.47 -1.88 -4.51
N ALA A 116 18.45 -2.36 -5.20
CA ALA A 116 17.22 -2.87 -4.59
C ALA A 116 17.01 -4.37 -4.78
N GLY A 117 17.97 -5.06 -5.39
CA GLY A 117 17.89 -6.49 -5.66
C GLY A 117 17.20 -6.81 -6.97
N TRP A 118 16.65 -8.00 -7.06
CA TRP A 118 16.02 -8.54 -8.26
C TRP A 118 14.69 -9.20 -7.92
N SER A 119 13.93 -9.60 -8.94
CA SER A 119 12.72 -10.39 -8.79
C SER A 119 12.98 -11.87 -9.09
N PHE A 120 12.17 -12.76 -8.48
CA PHE A 120 12.08 -14.16 -8.89
C PHE A 120 11.22 -14.34 -10.16
N VAL A 121 10.41 -13.34 -10.49
CA VAL A 121 9.55 -13.31 -11.68
C VAL A 121 10.40 -13.05 -12.94
N ARG A 122 10.02 -13.65 -14.03
CA ARG A 122 10.63 -13.49 -15.36
C ARG A 122 9.58 -13.06 -16.36
N LEU A 123 10.01 -12.50 -17.50
CA LEU A 123 9.06 -12.09 -18.55
C LEU A 123 8.22 -13.23 -19.10
N GLU A 124 8.78 -14.45 -19.19
CA GLU A 124 8.05 -15.65 -19.62
C GLU A 124 6.98 -16.14 -18.65
N ASP A 125 6.98 -15.65 -17.40
CA ASP A 125 6.00 -16.02 -16.38
C ASP A 125 4.64 -15.34 -16.59
N PHE A 126 4.60 -14.25 -17.34
CA PHE A 126 3.35 -13.56 -17.60
C PHE A 126 2.38 -14.42 -18.41
N GLY A 127 1.17 -14.56 -17.89
CA GLY A 127 0.12 -15.44 -18.42
C GLY A 127 0.26 -16.92 -18.04
N ASN A 128 1.35 -17.31 -17.39
CA ASN A 128 1.65 -18.73 -17.12
C ASN A 128 1.85 -19.04 -15.63
N LEU A 129 2.50 -18.14 -14.87
CA LEU A 129 2.85 -18.41 -13.49
C LEU A 129 1.61 -18.42 -12.59
N LYS A 130 1.38 -19.55 -11.91
CA LYS A 130 0.44 -19.67 -10.80
C LYS A 130 1.05 -18.99 -9.57
N TYR A 131 0.70 -17.72 -9.36
CA TYR A 131 1.24 -16.89 -8.28
C TYR A 131 0.56 -17.16 -6.93
N GLY A 132 -0.69 -17.55 -6.96
CA GLY A 132 -1.48 -17.80 -5.76
C GLY A 132 -2.68 -18.72 -6.01
N SER A 133 -3.58 -18.80 -5.05
CA SER A 133 -4.82 -19.58 -5.18
C SER A 133 -5.77 -18.92 -6.20
N ASP A 134 -6.75 -19.70 -6.67
CA ASP A 134 -7.73 -19.25 -7.70
C ASP A 134 -8.61 -18.08 -7.21
N ILE A 135 -8.74 -17.88 -5.90
CA ILE A 135 -9.46 -16.75 -5.32
C ILE A 135 -8.65 -15.46 -5.31
N MET A 136 -7.33 -15.53 -5.59
CA MET A 136 -6.43 -14.37 -5.55
C MET A 136 -6.61 -13.51 -6.79
N ASN A 137 -7.04 -12.26 -6.57
CA ASN A 137 -7.15 -11.24 -7.60
C ASN A 137 -6.48 -9.96 -7.08
N ILE A 138 -5.48 -9.47 -7.80
CA ILE A 138 -4.74 -8.26 -7.47
C ILE A 138 -4.84 -7.29 -8.62
N THR A 139 -5.25 -6.07 -8.33
CA THR A 139 -5.32 -4.98 -9.31
C THR A 139 -4.38 -3.86 -8.94
N PHE A 140 -3.85 -3.19 -9.94
CA PHE A 140 -3.30 -1.86 -9.86
C PHE A 140 -4.38 -0.88 -10.35
N ASP A 141 -4.77 0.08 -9.52
CA ASP A 141 -5.86 0.99 -9.83
C ASP A 141 -5.56 2.43 -9.39
N PRO A 142 -4.84 3.21 -10.19
CA PRO A 142 -4.52 4.60 -9.87
C PRO A 142 -5.70 5.57 -10.09
N THR A 143 -6.89 5.07 -10.44
CA THR A 143 -8.08 5.89 -10.72
C THR A 143 -8.98 6.09 -9.50
N ILE A 144 -8.67 5.43 -8.38
CA ILE A 144 -9.46 5.56 -7.14
C ILE A 144 -9.25 6.95 -6.55
N SER A 145 -10.33 7.72 -6.42
CA SER A 145 -10.26 9.08 -5.91
C SER A 145 -9.72 9.12 -4.48
N ASN A 146 -8.89 10.11 -4.18
CA ASN A 146 -8.33 10.43 -2.87
C ASN A 146 -7.33 9.39 -2.30
N GLU A 147 -7.01 8.34 -3.03
CA GLU A 147 -5.93 7.44 -2.65
C GLU A 147 -4.55 8.08 -2.89
N MET A 148 -3.57 7.79 -2.03
CA MET A 148 -2.25 8.42 -2.10
C MET A 148 -1.53 8.21 -3.43
N ALA A 149 -1.71 7.04 -4.04
CA ALA A 149 -1.05 6.63 -5.27
C ALA A 149 -1.88 6.91 -6.53
N SER A 150 -2.98 7.67 -6.42
CA SER A 150 -3.83 7.99 -7.57
C SER A 150 -3.24 9.11 -8.41
N TYR A 151 -3.35 8.97 -9.72
CA TYR A 151 -2.89 9.98 -10.69
C TYR A 151 -3.74 9.90 -11.96
N MET A 152 -3.62 10.90 -12.83
CA MET A 152 -4.29 10.93 -14.14
C MET A 152 -3.41 10.39 -15.26
N PHE A 153 -2.11 10.68 -15.18
CA PHE A 153 -1.09 10.25 -16.15
C PHE A 153 0.16 9.83 -15.39
N ASP A 154 0.81 8.77 -15.85
CA ASP A 154 2.11 8.35 -15.33
C ASP A 154 3.26 9.20 -15.87
N ASP A 155 4.49 8.91 -15.45
CA ASP A 155 5.69 9.63 -15.88
C ASP A 155 6.04 9.42 -17.37
N GLY A 156 5.46 8.41 -18.01
CA GLY A 156 5.51 8.19 -19.46
C GLY A 156 4.42 8.94 -20.24
N GLY A 157 3.49 9.62 -19.55
CA GLY A 157 2.36 10.32 -20.14
C GLY A 157 1.20 9.39 -20.52
N MET A 158 1.18 8.15 -20.02
CA MET A 158 0.06 7.23 -20.22
C MET A 158 -1.09 7.55 -19.26
N ALA A 159 -2.31 7.53 -19.76
CA ALA A 159 -3.49 7.75 -18.93
C ALA A 159 -3.66 6.60 -17.93
N ALA A 160 -3.98 6.97 -16.69
CA ALA A 160 -4.27 6.04 -15.61
C ALA A 160 -5.47 5.15 -15.95
N ARG A 161 -5.36 3.85 -15.64
CA ARG A 161 -6.43 2.89 -15.78
C ARG A 161 -6.25 1.73 -14.81
N LYS A 162 -7.37 1.10 -14.46
CA LYS A 162 -7.36 -0.12 -13.66
C LYS A 162 -6.87 -1.30 -14.48
N GLU A 163 -5.91 -2.05 -13.93
CA GLU A 163 -5.33 -3.25 -14.56
C GLU A 163 -5.26 -4.40 -13.55
N TYR A 164 -5.45 -5.63 -14.03
CA TYR A 164 -5.14 -6.81 -13.23
C TYR A 164 -3.65 -7.15 -13.34
N LEU A 165 -3.00 -7.24 -12.21
CA LEU A 165 -1.64 -7.80 -12.08
C LEU A 165 -1.73 -9.33 -11.97
N ILE A 166 -2.65 -9.80 -11.12
CA ILE A 166 -2.94 -11.22 -10.92
C ILE A 166 -4.45 -11.41 -11.01
N LYS A 167 -4.88 -12.40 -11.78
CA LYS A 167 -6.29 -12.77 -11.91
C LYS A 167 -6.46 -14.26 -11.76
N GLU A 168 -7.37 -14.69 -10.87
CA GLU A 168 -7.63 -16.10 -10.56
C GLU A 168 -6.33 -16.87 -10.25
N GLY A 169 -5.43 -16.18 -9.52
CA GLY A 169 -4.12 -16.71 -9.15
C GLY A 169 -3.06 -16.71 -10.23
N ILE A 170 -3.36 -16.32 -11.47
CA ILE A 170 -2.40 -16.27 -12.58
C ILE A 170 -1.81 -14.87 -12.71
N LEU A 171 -0.49 -14.78 -12.77
CA LEU A 171 0.24 -13.55 -13.03
C LEU A 171 0.01 -13.09 -14.48
N LEU A 172 -0.48 -11.87 -14.68
CA LEU A 172 -0.80 -11.34 -16.01
C LEU A 172 0.21 -10.29 -16.48
N ARG A 173 0.70 -9.42 -15.58
CA ARG A 173 1.61 -8.32 -15.95
C ARG A 173 2.42 -7.83 -14.76
N GLY A 174 3.49 -7.08 -15.06
CA GLY A 174 4.27 -6.33 -14.09
C GLY A 174 3.81 -4.87 -13.92
N LEU A 175 4.58 -4.13 -13.13
CA LEU A 175 4.46 -2.71 -12.85
C LEU A 175 5.62 -1.97 -13.56
N GLY A 176 5.30 -0.94 -14.35
CA GLY A 176 6.26 -0.15 -15.12
C GLY A 176 5.72 0.24 -16.47
#